data_134f6fe61c024aecf56ebc3a70a6ce0d
#
_entry.id   134f6fe61c024aecf56ebc3a70a6ce0d
#
_cell.length_a   1.000
_cell.length_b   1.000
_cell.length_c   1.000
_cell.angle_alpha   90.00
_cell.angle_beta   90.00
_cell.angle_gamma   90.00
#
_symmetry.space_group_name_H-M   'P 1'
#
loop_
_entity.id
_entity.type
_entity.pdbx_description
1 polymer ?
#
loop_
_entity_poly.entity_id
_entity_poly.type
_entity_poly.pdbx_seq_one_letter_code
_entity_poly.pdbx_strand_id
1 'polypeptide(L)'
;MGRQHVGHSEIAAFAQEKVNLPKEKADEYRAQARRLRQKLEGYLAEHPDFTLKKMMLSGSLAKGTALRSLNDIDIACYISGADAPSDVKALLDYLAERLRKAFPNFGPDQVKPQTYSVTVSFKGSGLDVDVVPILYAGDPNWYGNLVSQDDGSFLKTSIPLHLEFASKRKKTQEKHFAQVVRLVKFWARRVKQEQDGFRLKSFMIEMVLAKLCDDGLDFSDYPEALQHFFTYVARTNFREKIVFTDYYPASSVGTFSEAVQIIDPVNAVNNVARLYTPANADAIVNAALDAGDAIDAALAAPNKQLTIAYWQKVFGSSFQA
;
A
#
# COMPACT_ATOMS: atom_id res chain seq x y z
N MET A 1 32.61 -0.26 11.11
CA MET A 1 32.55 -0.16 12.60
C MET A 1 31.11 0.01 13.06
N GLY A 2 30.32 0.99 12.59
CA GLY A 2 28.94 1.18 13.01
C GLY A 2 28.01 -0.02 12.76
N ARG A 3 28.24 -0.78 11.68
CA ARG A 3 27.52 -2.02 11.36
C ARG A 3 27.70 -3.12 12.44
N GLN A 4 28.75 -3.07 13.23
CA GLN A 4 28.97 -3.97 14.37
C GLN A 4 28.02 -3.65 15.55
N HIS A 5 27.48 -2.43 15.60
CA HIS A 5 26.60 -1.98 16.66
C HIS A 5 25.13 -2.06 16.29
N VAL A 6 24.80 -1.79 15.01
CA VAL A 6 23.43 -1.89 14.46
C VAL A 6 23.55 -2.53 13.07
N GLY A 7 23.18 -3.77 12.96
CA GLY A 7 23.11 -4.54 11.74
C GLY A 7 21.67 -4.98 11.42
N HIS A 8 21.57 -6.04 10.62
CA HIS A 8 20.29 -6.64 10.25
C HIS A 8 19.43 -7.01 11.47
N SER A 9 20.04 -7.64 12.50
CA SER A 9 19.33 -8.15 13.69
C SER A 9 18.65 -7.04 14.49
N GLU A 10 19.34 -5.92 14.70
CA GLU A 10 18.82 -4.78 15.47
C GLU A 10 17.69 -4.08 14.70
N ILE A 11 17.85 -3.90 13.37
CA ILE A 11 16.78 -3.35 12.53
C ILE A 11 15.57 -4.32 12.49
N ALA A 12 15.80 -5.63 12.44
CA ALA A 12 14.73 -6.63 12.47
C ALA A 12 13.98 -6.62 13.81
N ALA A 13 14.70 -6.51 14.94
CA ALA A 13 14.10 -6.41 16.27
C ALA A 13 13.25 -5.13 16.41
N PHE A 14 13.81 -3.98 16.00
CA PHE A 14 13.06 -2.74 15.95
C PHE A 14 11.81 -2.85 15.09
N ALA A 15 11.93 -3.44 13.90
CA ALA A 15 10.79 -3.63 13.03
C ALA A 15 9.69 -4.48 13.68
N GLN A 16 10.06 -5.56 14.34
CA GLN A 16 9.10 -6.43 15.04
C GLN A 16 8.39 -5.70 16.19
N GLU A 17 9.10 -4.86 16.92
CA GLU A 17 8.55 -4.17 18.08
C GLU A 17 7.74 -2.93 17.70
N LYS A 18 8.21 -2.10 16.76
CA LYS A 18 7.66 -0.76 16.49
C LYS A 18 6.93 -0.64 15.14
N VAL A 19 7.33 -1.42 14.14
CA VAL A 19 6.86 -1.23 12.75
C VAL A 19 5.79 -2.23 12.36
N ASN A 20 6.01 -3.51 12.66
CA ASN A 20 5.17 -4.59 12.17
C ASN A 20 3.83 -4.66 12.90
N LEU A 21 2.76 -4.88 12.15
CA LEU A 21 1.47 -5.24 12.72
C LEU A 21 1.62 -6.59 13.46
N PRO A 22 1.28 -6.68 14.76
CA PRO A 22 1.33 -7.94 15.50
C PRO A 22 0.46 -9.00 14.81
N LYS A 23 0.92 -10.26 14.85
CA LYS A 23 0.23 -11.38 14.20
C LYS A 23 -1.21 -11.52 14.69
N GLU A 24 -1.41 -11.42 16.00
CA GLU A 24 -2.72 -11.53 16.65
C GLU A 24 -3.69 -10.46 16.12
N LYS A 25 -3.22 -9.21 15.96
CA LYS A 25 -4.00 -8.11 15.37
C LYS A 25 -4.27 -8.34 13.89
N ALA A 26 -3.30 -8.83 13.15
CA ALA A 26 -3.51 -9.17 11.74
C ALA A 26 -4.56 -10.27 11.55
N ASP A 27 -4.57 -11.27 12.43
CA ASP A 27 -5.54 -12.36 12.41
C ASP A 27 -6.94 -11.90 12.85
N GLU A 28 -7.03 -11.02 13.85
CA GLU A 28 -8.27 -10.34 14.25
C GLU A 28 -8.85 -9.54 13.04
N TYR A 29 -8.05 -8.75 12.38
CA TYR A 29 -8.48 -7.95 11.24
C TYR A 29 -8.94 -8.81 10.05
N ARG A 30 -8.22 -9.90 9.76
CA ARG A 30 -8.66 -10.87 8.75
C ARG A 30 -9.97 -11.56 9.13
N ALA A 31 -10.19 -11.84 10.41
CA ALA A 31 -11.45 -12.42 10.90
C ALA A 31 -12.61 -11.42 10.73
N GLN A 32 -12.40 -10.15 11.02
CA GLN A 32 -13.40 -9.10 10.80
C GLN A 32 -13.75 -8.95 9.31
N ALA A 33 -12.74 -8.94 8.44
CA ALA A 33 -12.96 -8.90 6.99
C ALA A 33 -13.77 -10.11 6.50
N ARG A 34 -13.47 -11.31 6.99
CA ARG A 34 -14.26 -12.53 6.68
C ARG A 34 -15.70 -12.41 7.16
N ARG A 35 -15.90 -11.91 8.38
CA ARG A 35 -17.25 -11.72 8.95
C ARG A 35 -18.07 -10.74 8.14
N LEU A 36 -17.47 -9.60 7.73
CA LEU A 36 -18.14 -8.63 6.87
C LEU A 36 -18.55 -9.28 5.55
N ARG A 37 -17.62 -10.00 4.91
CA ARG A 37 -17.89 -10.71 3.67
C ARG A 37 -19.05 -11.68 3.80
N GLN A 38 -19.01 -12.56 4.82
CA GLN A 38 -20.07 -13.56 5.05
C GLN A 38 -21.44 -12.91 5.29
N LYS A 39 -21.47 -11.80 6.05
CA LYS A 39 -22.71 -11.04 6.28
C LYS A 39 -23.29 -10.46 4.98
N LEU A 40 -22.42 -9.85 4.17
CA LEU A 40 -22.87 -9.27 2.90
C LEU A 40 -23.26 -10.36 1.90
N GLU A 41 -22.48 -11.44 1.77
CA GLU A 41 -22.80 -12.58 0.91
C GLU A 41 -24.15 -13.24 1.31
N GLY A 42 -24.40 -13.40 2.63
CA GLY A 42 -25.70 -13.91 3.12
C GLY A 42 -26.87 -12.98 2.77
N TYR A 43 -26.71 -11.67 2.97
CA TYR A 43 -27.72 -10.70 2.57
C TYR A 43 -28.02 -10.76 1.06
N LEU A 44 -26.99 -10.90 0.23
CA LEU A 44 -27.13 -10.95 -1.22
C LEU A 44 -27.79 -12.20 -1.74
N ALA A 45 -27.62 -13.35 -1.05
CA ALA A 45 -28.32 -14.58 -1.40
C ALA A 45 -29.85 -14.43 -1.29
N GLU A 46 -30.32 -13.57 -0.41
CA GLU A 46 -31.73 -13.25 -0.19
C GLU A 46 -32.23 -12.07 -1.05
N HIS A 47 -31.31 -11.30 -1.66
CA HIS A 47 -31.60 -10.08 -2.43
C HIS A 47 -30.86 -10.10 -3.78
N PRO A 48 -31.38 -10.85 -4.78
CA PRO A 48 -30.70 -11.08 -6.06
C PRO A 48 -30.60 -9.83 -6.96
N ASP A 49 -31.18 -8.73 -6.57
CA ASP A 49 -31.06 -7.42 -7.23
C ASP A 49 -29.67 -6.78 -7.09
N PHE A 50 -28.80 -7.37 -6.27
CA PHE A 50 -27.40 -6.94 -6.13
C PHE A 50 -26.44 -8.02 -6.63
N THR A 51 -25.81 -7.79 -7.75
CA THR A 51 -24.95 -8.79 -8.39
C THR A 51 -23.50 -8.69 -7.90
N LEU A 52 -23.26 -9.16 -6.70
CA LEU A 52 -21.89 -9.36 -6.21
C LEU A 52 -21.27 -10.58 -6.87
N LYS A 53 -20.08 -10.43 -7.43
CA LYS A 53 -19.31 -11.52 -8.04
C LYS A 53 -18.20 -12.03 -7.14
N LYS A 54 -17.55 -11.15 -6.40
CA LYS A 54 -16.44 -11.51 -5.53
C LYS A 54 -16.18 -10.42 -4.50
N MET A 55 -15.89 -10.81 -3.27
CA MET A 55 -15.27 -9.96 -2.27
C MET A 55 -13.92 -10.53 -1.86
N MET A 56 -12.93 -9.67 -1.74
CA MET A 56 -11.59 -10.09 -1.34
C MET A 56 -10.85 -9.01 -0.56
N LEU A 57 -10.06 -9.46 0.40
CA LEU A 57 -9.13 -8.59 1.10
C LEU A 57 -8.14 -7.99 0.10
N SER A 58 -7.88 -6.70 0.21
CA SER A 58 -6.95 -5.96 -0.63
C SER A 58 -6.00 -5.11 0.22
N GLY A 59 -5.32 -4.15 -0.38
CA GLY A 59 -4.46 -3.22 0.34
C GLY A 59 -3.27 -3.86 1.07
N SER A 60 -2.81 -3.17 2.09
CA SER A 60 -1.57 -3.52 2.80
C SER A 60 -1.68 -4.81 3.62
N LEU A 61 -2.84 -5.09 4.19
CA LEU A 61 -3.07 -6.31 4.99
C LEU A 61 -3.00 -7.57 4.12
N ALA A 62 -3.58 -7.53 2.91
CA ALA A 62 -3.53 -8.65 1.96
C ALA A 62 -2.10 -8.92 1.47
N LYS A 63 -1.34 -7.87 1.20
CA LYS A 63 0.06 -7.95 0.75
C LYS A 63 1.04 -8.31 1.87
N GLY A 64 0.63 -8.21 3.15
CA GLY A 64 1.50 -8.39 4.31
C GLY A 64 2.46 -7.22 4.53
N THR A 65 2.11 -6.02 4.05
CA THR A 65 2.89 -4.78 4.18
C THR A 65 2.24 -3.76 5.13
N ALA A 66 1.29 -4.23 5.95
CA ALA A 66 0.62 -3.41 6.95
C ALA A 66 1.56 -3.01 8.09
N LEU A 67 1.46 -1.76 8.54
CA LEU A 67 2.17 -1.24 9.70
C LEU A 67 1.38 -1.50 10.99
N ARG A 68 2.07 -1.44 12.15
CA ARG A 68 1.46 -1.53 13.48
C ARG A 68 0.33 -0.50 13.68
N SER A 69 0.44 0.64 13.04
CA SER A 69 -0.52 1.73 13.09
C SER A 69 -1.68 1.58 12.10
N LEU A 70 -1.90 0.37 11.54
CA LEU A 70 -3.06 0.09 10.71
C LEU A 70 -4.34 0.22 11.54
N ASN A 71 -5.29 1.00 11.03
CA ASN A 71 -6.61 1.23 11.63
C ASN A 71 -7.75 0.99 10.64
N ASP A 72 -7.44 0.73 9.38
CA ASP A 72 -8.37 0.47 8.30
C ASP A 72 -7.98 -0.76 7.48
N ILE A 73 -8.96 -1.46 6.92
CA ILE A 73 -8.77 -2.64 6.07
C ILE A 73 -9.47 -2.38 4.75
N ASP A 74 -8.79 -2.65 3.64
CA ASP A 74 -9.36 -2.55 2.30
C ASP A 74 -9.99 -3.88 1.88
N ILE A 75 -11.24 -3.84 1.43
CA ILE A 75 -11.95 -4.96 0.80
C ILE A 75 -12.41 -4.54 -0.59
N ALA A 76 -11.94 -5.23 -1.61
CA ALA A 76 -12.45 -5.08 -2.96
C ALA A 76 -13.77 -5.84 -3.13
N CYS A 77 -14.77 -5.16 -3.67
CA CYS A 77 -16.10 -5.67 -3.90
C CYS A 77 -16.42 -5.61 -5.41
N TYR A 78 -16.32 -6.75 -6.10
CA TYR A 78 -16.59 -6.86 -7.54
C TYR A 78 -18.10 -6.97 -7.79
N ILE A 79 -18.66 -5.98 -8.46
CA ILE A 79 -20.08 -5.83 -8.73
C ILE A 79 -20.31 -5.97 -10.24
N SER A 80 -21.37 -6.69 -10.64
CA SER A 80 -21.75 -6.82 -12.06
C SER A 80 -22.21 -5.46 -12.63
N GLY A 81 -21.72 -5.14 -13.83
CA GLY A 81 -22.02 -3.87 -14.48
C GLY A 81 -23.44 -3.71 -15.01
N ALA A 82 -24.22 -4.82 -15.18
CA ALA A 82 -25.56 -4.74 -15.78
C ALA A 82 -26.57 -3.96 -14.92
N ASP A 83 -26.48 -4.11 -13.59
CA ASP A 83 -27.42 -3.51 -12.63
C ASP A 83 -26.75 -2.49 -11.71
N ALA A 84 -25.43 -2.30 -11.82
CA ALA A 84 -24.71 -1.35 -11.02
C ALA A 84 -24.74 0.05 -11.64
N PRO A 85 -24.92 1.11 -10.83
CA PRO A 85 -24.86 2.47 -11.33
C PRO A 85 -23.51 2.77 -12.01
N SER A 86 -23.55 3.43 -13.16
CA SER A 86 -22.35 3.86 -13.90
C SER A 86 -21.74 5.17 -13.36
N ASP A 87 -22.51 5.92 -12.59
CA ASP A 87 -22.04 7.11 -11.88
C ASP A 87 -21.40 6.73 -10.54
N VAL A 88 -20.25 7.32 -10.25
CA VAL A 88 -19.44 6.99 -9.06
C VAL A 88 -20.19 7.24 -7.76
N LYS A 89 -20.86 8.40 -7.65
CA LYS A 89 -21.60 8.72 -6.43
C LYS A 89 -22.78 7.78 -6.23
N ALA A 90 -23.54 7.51 -7.29
CA ALA A 90 -24.66 6.60 -7.25
C ALA A 90 -24.20 5.16 -6.92
N LEU A 91 -23.03 4.73 -7.40
CA LEU A 91 -22.43 3.42 -7.08
C LEU A 91 -22.05 3.31 -5.60
N LEU A 92 -21.46 4.35 -5.02
CA LEU A 92 -21.09 4.38 -3.61
C LEU A 92 -22.34 4.43 -2.70
N ASP A 93 -23.32 5.25 -3.04
CA ASP A 93 -24.59 5.33 -2.31
C ASP A 93 -25.36 4.00 -2.39
N TYR A 94 -25.38 3.35 -3.55
CA TYR A 94 -25.95 2.04 -3.76
C TYR A 94 -25.28 0.97 -2.87
N LEU A 95 -23.95 0.91 -2.87
CA LEU A 95 -23.21 -0.02 -2.01
C LEU A 95 -23.43 0.27 -0.52
N ALA A 96 -23.45 1.53 -0.12
CA ALA A 96 -23.72 1.93 1.26
C ALA A 96 -25.11 1.50 1.72
N GLU A 97 -26.13 1.64 0.87
CA GLU A 97 -27.49 1.17 1.17
C GLU A 97 -27.54 -0.35 1.38
N ARG A 98 -26.86 -1.12 0.53
CA ARG A 98 -26.80 -2.59 0.65
C ARG A 98 -26.06 -3.01 1.93
N LEU A 99 -24.96 -2.34 2.25
CA LEU A 99 -24.24 -2.57 3.51
C LEU A 99 -25.08 -2.24 4.74
N ARG A 100 -25.83 -1.13 4.75
CA ARG A 100 -26.75 -0.79 5.85
C ARG A 100 -27.82 -1.85 6.04
N LYS A 101 -28.40 -2.36 4.96
CA LYS A 101 -29.38 -3.46 5.02
C LYS A 101 -28.77 -4.77 5.53
N ALA A 102 -27.54 -5.09 5.13
CA ALA A 102 -26.83 -6.27 5.63
C ALA A 102 -26.41 -6.15 7.12
N PHE A 103 -26.32 -4.93 7.64
CA PHE A 103 -25.99 -4.63 9.04
C PHE A 103 -27.08 -3.80 9.71
N PRO A 104 -28.31 -4.33 9.90
CA PRO A 104 -29.47 -3.55 10.37
C PRO A 104 -29.30 -2.98 11.78
N ASN A 105 -28.38 -3.53 12.58
CA ASN A 105 -28.08 -3.07 13.94
C ASN A 105 -27.00 -1.99 13.99
N PHE A 106 -26.46 -1.55 12.85
CA PHE A 106 -25.46 -0.49 12.79
C PHE A 106 -26.17 0.87 12.72
N GLY A 107 -25.63 1.84 13.46
CA GLY A 107 -26.09 3.23 13.36
C GLY A 107 -25.74 3.86 12.01
N PRO A 108 -26.41 4.96 11.63
CA PRO A 108 -26.19 5.62 10.35
C PRO A 108 -24.75 6.17 10.19
N ASP A 109 -24.05 6.37 11.30
CA ASP A 109 -22.66 6.81 11.38
C ASP A 109 -21.64 5.68 11.13
N GLN A 110 -22.08 4.43 11.16
CA GLN A 110 -21.19 3.26 11.01
C GLN A 110 -21.03 2.77 9.56
N VAL A 111 -21.87 3.22 8.63
CA VAL A 111 -21.77 2.89 7.20
C VAL A 111 -21.85 4.18 6.39
N LYS A 112 -20.70 4.67 5.94
CA LYS A 112 -20.58 5.97 5.27
C LYS A 112 -19.90 5.84 3.92
N PRO A 113 -20.52 6.37 2.84
CA PRO A 113 -19.80 6.56 1.59
C PRO A 113 -18.67 7.59 1.78
N GLN A 114 -17.53 7.31 1.16
CA GLN A 114 -16.36 8.18 1.07
C GLN A 114 -16.15 8.60 -0.40
N THR A 115 -14.98 9.12 -0.74
CA THR A 115 -14.68 9.51 -2.14
C THR A 115 -14.58 8.31 -3.08
N TYR A 116 -14.11 7.15 -2.60
CA TYR A 116 -13.80 5.97 -3.42
C TYR A 116 -14.21 4.63 -2.78
N SER A 117 -14.70 4.65 -1.57
CA SER A 117 -15.08 3.48 -0.78
C SER A 117 -16.34 3.73 0.04
N VAL A 118 -16.87 2.68 0.63
CA VAL A 118 -17.84 2.78 1.72
C VAL A 118 -17.18 2.26 2.97
N THR A 119 -16.98 3.11 3.96
CA THR A 119 -16.42 2.74 5.26
C THR A 119 -17.48 2.09 6.14
N VAL A 120 -17.17 0.91 6.69
CA VAL A 120 -17.95 0.21 7.70
C VAL A 120 -17.18 0.21 9.02
N SER A 121 -17.66 0.96 10.02
CA SER A 121 -17.01 1.15 11.32
C SER A 121 -17.51 0.16 12.36
N PHE A 122 -16.62 -0.69 12.87
CA PHE A 122 -16.91 -1.67 13.92
C PHE A 122 -16.58 -1.09 15.30
N LYS A 123 -17.56 -0.46 15.98
CA LYS A 123 -17.35 0.23 17.27
C LYS A 123 -16.73 -0.65 18.36
N GLY A 124 -17.01 -1.95 18.37
CA GLY A 124 -16.48 -2.88 19.37
C GLY A 124 -14.98 -3.15 19.26
N SER A 125 -14.42 -3.11 18.04
CA SER A 125 -12.98 -3.30 17.80
C SER A 125 -12.24 -2.00 17.46
N GLY A 126 -12.98 -0.91 17.21
CA GLY A 126 -12.43 0.35 16.71
C GLY A 126 -11.85 0.24 15.29
N LEU A 127 -12.23 -0.80 14.53
CA LEU A 127 -11.71 -1.06 13.20
C LEU A 127 -12.65 -0.48 12.14
N ASP A 128 -12.07 0.22 11.18
CA ASP A 128 -12.74 0.63 9.96
C ASP A 128 -12.42 -0.35 8.81
N VAL A 129 -13.43 -0.65 8.02
CA VAL A 129 -13.30 -1.49 6.82
C VAL A 129 -13.77 -0.69 5.63
N ASP A 130 -12.86 -0.39 4.72
CA ASP A 130 -13.15 0.30 3.47
C ASP A 130 -13.55 -0.73 2.39
N VAL A 131 -14.81 -0.72 2.03
CA VAL A 131 -15.36 -1.55 0.97
C VAL A 131 -15.30 -0.77 -0.33
N VAL A 132 -14.42 -1.19 -1.23
CA VAL A 132 -14.13 -0.50 -2.49
C VAL A 132 -14.88 -1.20 -3.63
N PRO A 133 -15.87 -0.56 -4.27
CA PRO A 133 -16.57 -1.17 -5.39
C PRO A 133 -15.70 -1.20 -6.64
N ILE A 134 -15.79 -2.31 -7.37
CA ILE A 134 -15.15 -2.52 -8.67
C ILE A 134 -16.23 -2.98 -9.65
N LEU A 135 -16.52 -2.17 -10.65
CA LEU A 135 -17.43 -2.55 -11.72
C LEU A 135 -16.78 -3.63 -12.59
N TYR A 136 -17.45 -4.79 -12.66
CA TYR A 136 -16.91 -6.00 -13.27
C TYR A 136 -17.76 -6.44 -14.47
N ALA A 137 -17.10 -6.64 -15.60
CA ALA A 137 -17.74 -7.01 -16.87
C ALA A 137 -17.47 -8.46 -17.32
N GLY A 138 -16.96 -9.33 -16.42
CA GLY A 138 -16.75 -10.76 -16.73
C GLY A 138 -15.35 -11.11 -17.24
N ASP A 139 -14.35 -10.23 -17.06
CA ASP A 139 -12.97 -10.51 -17.47
C ASP A 139 -12.36 -11.68 -16.67
N PRO A 140 -11.74 -12.71 -17.31
CA PRO A 140 -11.19 -13.88 -16.62
C PRO A 140 -10.03 -13.55 -15.67
N ASN A 141 -9.29 -12.46 -15.91
CA ASN A 141 -8.22 -11.97 -15.04
C ASN A 141 -8.72 -10.96 -13.98
N TRP A 142 -10.04 -10.86 -13.81
CA TRP A 142 -10.67 -9.95 -12.85
C TRP A 142 -10.35 -8.48 -13.08
N TYR A 143 -10.16 -8.06 -14.33
CA TYR A 143 -10.14 -6.64 -14.63
C TYR A 143 -11.52 -6.03 -14.44
N GLY A 144 -11.53 -4.88 -13.80
CA GLY A 144 -12.72 -4.08 -13.56
C GLY A 144 -12.37 -2.62 -13.38
N ASN A 145 -13.37 -1.78 -13.22
CA ASN A 145 -13.22 -0.35 -13.02
C ASN A 145 -13.41 0.01 -11.54
N LEU A 146 -12.33 0.42 -10.90
CA LEU A 146 -12.23 0.89 -9.53
C LEU A 146 -12.49 2.40 -9.50
N VAL A 147 -13.12 2.90 -8.43
CA VAL A 147 -13.15 4.34 -8.14
C VAL A 147 -11.78 4.81 -7.64
N SER A 148 -11.20 5.79 -8.31
CA SER A 148 -9.89 6.33 -7.97
C SER A 148 -9.92 7.16 -6.68
N GLN A 149 -8.96 6.92 -5.78
CA GLN A 149 -8.74 7.74 -4.58
C GLN A 149 -8.32 9.18 -4.90
N ASP A 150 -7.73 9.39 -6.08
CA ASP A 150 -7.12 10.65 -6.42
C ASP A 150 -8.13 11.71 -6.87
N ASP A 151 -9.12 11.30 -7.70
CA ASP A 151 -10.04 12.22 -8.38
C ASP A 151 -11.46 11.67 -8.51
N GLY A 152 -11.74 10.49 -7.96
CA GLY A 152 -13.06 9.84 -8.06
C GLY A 152 -13.40 9.31 -9.45
N SER A 153 -12.49 9.34 -10.42
CA SER A 153 -12.72 8.75 -11.75
C SER A 153 -12.63 7.22 -11.71
N PHE A 154 -13.11 6.57 -12.77
CA PHE A 154 -12.90 5.13 -12.92
C PHE A 154 -11.50 4.80 -13.41
N LEU A 155 -10.86 3.84 -12.73
CA LEU A 155 -9.54 3.34 -13.03
C LEU A 155 -9.59 1.83 -13.28
N LYS A 156 -9.15 1.39 -14.46
CA LYS A 156 -9.03 -0.05 -14.76
C LYS A 156 -7.99 -0.69 -13.84
N THR A 157 -8.35 -1.77 -13.17
CA THR A 157 -7.47 -2.51 -12.25
C THR A 157 -7.85 -3.98 -12.17
N SER A 158 -6.96 -4.80 -11.61
CA SER A 158 -7.24 -6.17 -11.16
C SER A 158 -6.57 -6.42 -9.82
N ILE A 159 -7.36 -6.52 -8.75
CA ILE A 159 -6.83 -6.79 -7.41
C ILE A 159 -6.11 -8.15 -7.34
N PRO A 160 -6.65 -9.26 -7.92
CA PRO A 160 -5.92 -10.51 -7.95
C PRO A 160 -4.52 -10.41 -8.58
N LEU A 161 -4.39 -9.71 -9.71
CA LEU A 161 -3.09 -9.53 -10.37
C LEU A 161 -2.14 -8.65 -9.54
N HIS A 162 -2.63 -7.60 -8.86
CA HIS A 162 -1.81 -6.82 -7.92
C HIS A 162 -1.29 -7.67 -6.75
N LEU A 163 -2.12 -8.56 -6.22
CA LEU A 163 -1.71 -9.46 -5.14
C LEU A 163 -0.70 -10.51 -5.65
N GLU A 164 -0.90 -11.02 -6.85
CA GLU A 164 0.02 -11.95 -7.50
C GLU A 164 1.37 -11.27 -7.78
N PHE A 165 1.37 -10.05 -8.32
CA PHE A 165 2.56 -9.23 -8.54
C PHE A 165 3.41 -9.10 -7.27
N ALA A 166 2.79 -8.70 -6.15
CA ALA A 166 3.47 -8.60 -4.86
C ALA A 166 3.94 -9.98 -4.35
N SER A 167 3.14 -11.04 -4.58
CA SER A 167 3.46 -12.41 -4.17
C SER A 167 4.68 -12.97 -4.89
N LYS A 168 4.86 -12.65 -6.18
CA LYS A 168 6.05 -13.06 -6.96
C LYS A 168 7.34 -12.53 -6.29
N ARG A 169 7.42 -11.23 -5.99
CA ARG A 169 8.58 -10.60 -5.35
C ARG A 169 8.80 -11.12 -3.91
N LYS A 170 7.72 -11.38 -3.18
CA LYS A 170 7.82 -12.04 -1.86
C LYS A 170 8.35 -13.47 -1.94
N LYS A 171 8.08 -14.20 -3.00
CA LYS A 171 8.66 -15.54 -3.21
C LYS A 171 10.15 -15.48 -3.54
N THR A 172 10.57 -14.47 -4.31
CA THR A 172 11.97 -14.24 -4.65
C THR A 172 12.80 -13.82 -3.43
N GLN A 173 12.25 -12.95 -2.58
CA GLN A 173 12.93 -12.34 -1.42
C GLN A 173 12.33 -12.81 -0.08
N GLU A 174 11.51 -13.87 -0.08
CA GLU A 174 10.83 -14.43 1.10
C GLU A 174 10.17 -13.35 1.99
N LYS A 175 10.50 -13.38 3.30
CA LYS A 175 10.00 -12.41 4.28
C LYS A 175 10.59 -11.00 4.11
N HIS A 176 11.74 -10.90 3.44
CA HIS A 176 12.53 -9.68 3.39
C HIS A 176 11.90 -8.59 2.54
N PHE A 177 11.31 -8.91 1.37
CA PHE A 177 10.61 -7.93 0.54
C PHE A 177 9.55 -7.15 1.35
N ALA A 178 8.62 -7.87 1.98
CA ALA A 178 7.55 -7.23 2.74
C ALA A 178 8.09 -6.46 3.97
N GLN A 179 9.20 -6.92 4.56
CA GLN A 179 9.81 -6.25 5.71
C GLN A 179 10.45 -4.91 5.30
N VAL A 180 11.20 -4.88 4.20
CA VAL A 180 11.79 -3.63 3.71
C VAL A 180 10.70 -2.65 3.28
N VAL A 181 9.63 -3.11 2.61
CA VAL A 181 8.46 -2.27 2.31
C VAL A 181 7.90 -1.62 3.58
N ARG A 182 7.73 -2.38 4.67
CA ARG A 182 7.22 -1.83 5.94
C ARG A 182 8.18 -0.81 6.57
N LEU A 183 9.48 -1.07 6.54
CA LEU A 183 10.50 -0.15 7.06
C LEU A 183 10.48 1.18 6.30
N VAL A 184 10.46 1.16 4.97
CA VAL A 184 10.38 2.37 4.14
C VAL A 184 9.04 3.10 4.33
N LYS A 185 7.92 2.38 4.44
CA LYS A 185 6.62 2.98 4.76
C LYS A 185 6.60 3.66 6.14
N PHE A 186 7.27 3.06 7.12
CA PHE A 186 7.39 3.63 8.45
C PHE A 186 8.20 4.94 8.41
N TRP A 187 9.35 4.95 7.72
CA TRP A 187 10.12 6.15 7.45
C TRP A 187 9.28 7.23 6.74
N ALA A 188 8.63 6.89 5.64
CA ALA A 188 7.83 7.84 4.87
C ALA A 188 6.69 8.45 5.69
N ARG A 189 6.05 7.65 6.56
CA ARG A 189 5.01 8.15 7.48
C ARG A 189 5.57 9.15 8.49
N ARG A 190 6.76 8.89 9.05
CA ARG A 190 7.44 9.81 9.95
C ARG A 190 7.76 11.12 9.26
N VAL A 191 8.41 11.06 8.08
CA VAL A 191 8.75 12.26 7.31
C VAL A 191 7.49 13.08 7.00
N LYS A 192 6.39 12.44 6.61
CA LYS A 192 5.11 13.11 6.38
C LYS A 192 4.57 13.85 7.61
N GLN A 193 4.88 13.40 8.82
CA GLN A 193 4.48 14.07 10.06
C GLN A 193 5.38 15.26 10.42
N GLU A 194 6.61 15.27 9.92
CA GLU A 194 7.61 16.27 10.24
C GLU A 194 7.79 17.34 9.15
N GLN A 195 7.40 17.03 7.91
CA GLN A 195 7.61 17.90 6.75
C GLN A 195 6.29 18.12 6.00
N ASP A 196 5.79 19.35 6.07
CA ASP A 196 4.65 19.77 5.28
C ASP A 196 4.95 19.64 3.79
N GLY A 197 3.97 19.15 3.03
CA GLY A 197 4.11 18.94 1.59
C GLY A 197 4.80 17.62 1.18
N PHE A 198 5.45 16.89 2.10
CA PHE A 198 5.97 15.57 1.79
C PHE A 198 4.83 14.59 1.55
N ARG A 199 4.86 13.95 0.39
CA ARG A 199 3.88 12.94 -0.01
C ARG A 199 4.59 11.80 -0.73
N LEU A 200 4.56 10.60 -0.16
CA LEU A 200 5.00 9.39 -0.82
C LEU A 200 4.00 8.27 -0.55
N LYS A 201 3.24 7.87 -1.57
CA LYS A 201 2.22 6.83 -1.46
C LYS A 201 2.85 5.47 -1.18
N SER A 202 2.21 4.69 -0.29
CA SER A 202 2.64 3.31 0.00
C SER A 202 2.78 2.44 -1.24
N PHE A 203 1.90 2.61 -2.23
CA PHE A 203 1.95 1.86 -3.47
C PHE A 203 3.18 2.22 -4.32
N MET A 204 3.59 3.49 -4.35
CA MET A 204 4.84 3.91 -5.03
C MET A 204 6.07 3.29 -4.35
N ILE A 205 6.10 3.24 -3.02
CA ILE A 205 7.18 2.55 -2.27
C ILE A 205 7.27 1.08 -2.69
N GLU A 206 6.12 0.40 -2.75
CA GLU A 206 6.06 -1.01 -3.18
C GLU A 206 6.59 -1.18 -4.61
N MET A 207 6.27 -0.24 -5.53
CA MET A 207 6.75 -0.29 -6.92
C MET A 207 8.25 -0.05 -7.04
N VAL A 208 8.81 0.94 -6.33
CA VAL A 208 10.27 1.17 -6.32
C VAL A 208 11.01 -0.06 -5.79
N LEU A 209 10.54 -0.64 -4.68
CA LEU A 209 11.16 -1.84 -4.12
C LEU A 209 10.96 -3.07 -5.02
N ALA A 210 9.83 -3.16 -5.75
CA ALA A 210 9.63 -4.20 -6.75
C ALA A 210 10.64 -4.08 -7.90
N LYS A 211 10.90 -2.84 -8.38
CA LYS A 211 11.93 -2.56 -9.39
C LYS A 211 13.31 -2.99 -8.89
N LEU A 212 13.70 -2.60 -7.69
CA LEU A 212 15.00 -2.99 -7.11
C LEU A 212 15.11 -4.51 -6.92
N CYS A 213 14.04 -5.19 -6.54
CA CYS A 213 13.98 -6.64 -6.47
C CYS A 213 14.19 -7.29 -7.85
N ASP A 214 13.53 -6.77 -8.89
CA ASP A 214 13.63 -7.26 -10.27
C ASP A 214 15.03 -6.97 -10.87
N ASP A 215 15.71 -5.93 -10.40
CA ASP A 215 17.11 -5.62 -10.73
C ASP A 215 18.13 -6.51 -9.98
N GLY A 216 17.66 -7.41 -9.12
CA GLY A 216 18.50 -8.37 -8.43
C GLY A 216 19.05 -7.91 -7.07
N LEU A 217 18.52 -6.82 -6.49
CA LEU A 217 18.90 -6.41 -5.14
C LEU A 217 18.51 -7.50 -4.12
N ASP A 218 19.43 -7.91 -3.30
CA ASP A 218 19.18 -8.78 -2.15
C ASP A 218 18.65 -7.96 -0.95
N PHE A 219 17.51 -8.35 -0.41
CA PHE A 219 16.87 -7.68 0.72
C PHE A 219 17.18 -8.36 2.07
N SER A 220 18.03 -9.35 2.09
CA SER A 220 18.37 -10.11 3.31
C SER A 220 19.14 -9.29 4.34
N ASP A 221 19.81 -8.21 3.93
CA ASP A 221 20.45 -7.23 4.81
C ASP A 221 19.66 -5.91 4.83
N TYR A 222 18.99 -5.61 5.94
CA TYR A 222 18.09 -4.45 6.00
C TYR A 222 18.80 -3.09 5.94
N PRO A 223 19.95 -2.85 6.61
CA PRO A 223 20.72 -1.64 6.40
C PRO A 223 21.05 -1.38 4.93
N GLU A 224 21.55 -2.42 4.23
CA GLU A 224 21.93 -2.32 2.83
C GLU A 224 20.74 -2.11 1.90
N ALA A 225 19.66 -2.87 2.10
CA ALA A 225 18.43 -2.71 1.32
C ALA A 225 17.80 -1.31 1.45
N LEU A 226 17.83 -0.73 2.67
CA LEU A 226 17.38 0.63 2.91
C LEU A 226 18.29 1.66 2.23
N GLN A 227 19.62 1.50 2.36
CA GLN A 227 20.61 2.37 1.70
C GLN A 227 20.41 2.36 0.19
N HIS A 228 20.22 1.18 -0.42
CA HIS A 228 19.96 1.06 -1.86
C HIS A 228 18.66 1.74 -2.28
N PHE A 229 17.59 1.62 -1.50
CA PHE A 229 16.34 2.33 -1.78
C PHE A 229 16.53 3.85 -1.80
N PHE A 230 17.17 4.41 -0.79
CA PHE A 230 17.39 5.85 -0.71
C PHE A 230 18.35 6.34 -1.78
N THR A 231 19.44 5.60 -2.02
CA THR A 231 20.39 5.90 -3.10
C THR A 231 19.73 5.86 -4.47
N TYR A 232 18.84 4.90 -4.74
CA TYR A 232 18.10 4.83 -6.00
C TYR A 232 17.24 6.09 -6.19
N VAL A 233 16.44 6.45 -5.19
CA VAL A 233 15.57 7.62 -5.25
C VAL A 233 16.39 8.90 -5.48
N ALA A 234 17.49 9.09 -4.73
CA ALA A 234 18.37 10.25 -4.83
C ALA A 234 19.08 10.32 -6.21
N ARG A 235 19.72 9.23 -6.63
CA ARG A 235 20.50 9.19 -7.87
C ARG A 235 19.66 9.40 -9.12
N THR A 236 18.43 8.86 -9.15
CA THR A 236 17.52 9.02 -10.27
C THR A 236 16.73 10.34 -10.23
N ASN A 237 16.90 11.15 -9.17
CA ASN A 237 16.04 12.29 -8.86
C ASN A 237 14.54 11.91 -8.89
N PHE A 238 14.25 10.65 -8.61
CA PHE A 238 12.91 10.04 -8.68
C PHE A 238 12.21 10.23 -10.02
N ARG A 239 13.00 10.36 -11.13
CA ARG A 239 12.52 10.64 -12.50
C ARG A 239 12.73 9.48 -13.45
N GLU A 240 13.36 8.40 -13.02
CA GLU A 240 13.45 7.17 -13.82
C GLU A 240 12.05 6.58 -14.01
N LYS A 241 11.70 6.27 -15.26
CA LYS A 241 10.43 5.63 -15.60
C LYS A 241 10.47 4.16 -15.14
N ILE A 242 9.59 3.80 -14.20
CA ILE A 242 9.44 2.43 -13.72
C ILE A 242 8.31 1.74 -14.48
N VAL A 243 8.63 0.62 -15.14
CA VAL A 243 7.70 -0.21 -15.92
C VAL A 243 7.86 -1.65 -15.53
N PHE A 244 6.75 -2.39 -15.46
CA PHE A 244 6.71 -3.83 -15.24
C PHE A 244 6.09 -4.52 -16.43
N THR A 245 6.57 -5.72 -16.75
CA THR A 245 6.11 -6.52 -17.90
C THR A 245 5.43 -7.82 -17.50
N ASP A 246 5.00 -7.91 -16.24
CA ASP A 246 4.34 -9.12 -15.72
C ASP A 246 3.02 -9.45 -16.43
N TYR A 247 2.25 -8.43 -16.83
CA TYR A 247 0.89 -8.60 -17.34
C TYR A 247 0.60 -7.87 -18.65
N TYR A 248 1.58 -7.12 -19.17
CA TYR A 248 1.52 -6.45 -20.46
C TYR A 248 2.93 -6.24 -21.05
N PRO A 249 3.08 -6.19 -22.37
CA PRO A 249 4.36 -5.91 -22.98
C PRO A 249 4.74 -4.43 -22.82
N ALA A 250 6.03 -4.11 -22.76
CA ALA A 250 6.53 -2.73 -22.63
C ALA A 250 6.02 -1.80 -23.75
N SER A 251 5.74 -2.34 -24.94
CA SER A 251 5.20 -1.60 -26.08
C SER A 251 3.79 -1.06 -25.87
N SER A 252 3.02 -1.58 -24.92
CA SER A 252 1.68 -1.08 -24.59
C SER A 252 1.67 0.03 -23.54
N VAL A 253 2.84 0.42 -23.02
CA VAL A 253 2.95 1.49 -22.04
C VAL A 253 2.66 2.83 -22.69
N GLY A 254 1.74 3.59 -22.10
CA GLY A 254 1.36 4.93 -22.55
C GLY A 254 2.50 5.93 -22.50
N THR A 255 2.27 7.06 -23.17
CA THR A 255 3.14 8.23 -23.06
C THR A 255 2.69 9.10 -21.90
N PHE A 256 3.63 9.52 -21.06
CA PHE A 256 3.38 10.31 -19.86
C PHE A 256 4.28 11.54 -19.84
N SER A 257 3.74 12.66 -19.36
CA SER A 257 4.46 13.94 -19.25
C SER A 257 4.80 14.34 -17.80
N GLU A 258 4.31 13.56 -16.83
CA GLU A 258 4.48 13.86 -15.42
C GLU A 258 5.93 13.67 -14.96
N ALA A 259 6.32 14.45 -13.96
CA ALA A 259 7.69 14.45 -13.44
C ALA A 259 8.12 13.09 -12.85
N VAL A 260 7.18 12.35 -12.26
CA VAL A 260 7.39 11.01 -11.72
C VAL A 260 6.57 10.02 -12.55
N GLN A 261 7.22 8.98 -13.06
CA GLN A 261 6.57 7.98 -13.92
C GLN A 261 6.75 6.58 -13.35
N ILE A 262 5.76 6.13 -12.59
CA ILE A 262 5.68 4.78 -12.05
C ILE A 262 4.42 4.14 -12.63
N ILE A 263 4.59 3.22 -13.55
CA ILE A 263 3.47 2.64 -14.29
C ILE A 263 2.89 1.49 -13.49
N ASP A 264 1.58 1.48 -13.39
CA ASP A 264 0.83 0.45 -12.68
C ASP A 264 1.13 -0.93 -13.30
N PRO A 265 1.54 -1.94 -12.51
CA PRO A 265 1.93 -3.24 -13.04
C PRO A 265 0.80 -4.01 -13.73
N VAL A 266 -0.46 -3.61 -13.54
CA VAL A 266 -1.62 -4.24 -14.18
C VAL A 266 -2.34 -3.33 -15.18
N ASN A 267 -1.91 -2.06 -15.31
CA ASN A 267 -2.52 -1.09 -16.21
C ASN A 267 -1.47 -0.21 -16.88
N ALA A 268 -1.06 -0.56 -18.09
CA ALA A 268 0.00 0.09 -18.86
C ALA A 268 -0.24 1.60 -19.17
N VAL A 269 -1.49 2.06 -19.05
CA VAL A 269 -1.87 3.45 -19.30
C VAL A 269 -2.15 4.24 -18.02
N ASN A 270 -1.87 3.67 -16.85
CA ASN A 270 -2.00 4.33 -15.56
C ASN A 270 -0.62 4.64 -14.96
N ASN A 271 -0.32 5.92 -14.77
CA ASN A 271 0.80 6.36 -13.95
C ASN A 271 0.31 6.56 -12.51
N VAL A 272 0.78 5.73 -11.57
CA VAL A 272 0.36 5.82 -10.16
C VAL A 272 0.82 7.11 -9.48
N ALA A 273 1.77 7.81 -10.09
CA ALA A 273 2.30 9.09 -9.65
C ALA A 273 1.73 10.31 -10.44
N ARG A 274 0.64 10.13 -11.22
CA ARG A 274 0.12 11.16 -12.13
C ARG A 274 -0.18 12.53 -11.51
N LEU A 275 -0.40 12.59 -10.19
CA LEU A 275 -0.67 13.84 -9.46
C LEU A 275 0.58 14.39 -8.74
N TYR A 276 1.76 13.85 -9.02
CA TYR A 276 3.00 14.33 -8.39
C TYR A 276 3.61 15.45 -9.23
N THR A 277 3.78 16.60 -8.58
CA THR A 277 4.47 17.75 -9.15
C THR A 277 5.99 17.58 -9.03
N PRO A 278 6.80 18.38 -9.79
CA PRO A 278 8.24 18.44 -9.57
C PRO A 278 8.61 18.73 -8.11
N ALA A 279 7.89 19.63 -7.43
CA ALA A 279 8.13 19.95 -6.02
C ALA A 279 7.89 18.73 -5.09
N ASN A 280 6.89 17.89 -5.37
CA ASN A 280 6.71 16.64 -4.63
C ASN A 280 7.87 15.67 -4.85
N ALA A 281 8.38 15.57 -6.09
CA ALA A 281 9.54 14.75 -6.41
C ALA A 281 10.78 15.25 -5.66
N ASP A 282 11.03 16.55 -5.70
CA ASP A 282 12.18 17.17 -5.01
C ASP A 282 12.11 16.97 -3.47
N ALA A 283 10.92 17.10 -2.87
CA ALA A 283 10.74 16.82 -1.45
C ALA A 283 11.05 15.36 -1.10
N ILE A 284 10.66 14.40 -1.95
CA ILE A 284 10.98 12.98 -1.77
C ILE A 284 12.48 12.74 -1.91
N VAL A 285 13.12 13.34 -2.92
CA VAL A 285 14.57 13.22 -3.17
C VAL A 285 15.37 13.75 -2.00
N ASN A 286 15.03 14.96 -1.51
CA ASN A 286 15.73 15.55 -0.37
C ASN A 286 15.59 14.70 0.90
N ALA A 287 14.40 14.22 1.20
CA ALA A 287 14.20 13.34 2.35
C ALA A 287 14.93 11.98 2.20
N ALA A 288 15.06 11.48 0.97
CA ALA A 288 15.82 10.25 0.69
C ALA A 288 17.34 10.49 0.82
N LEU A 289 17.85 11.64 0.38
CA LEU A 289 19.24 12.04 0.59
C LEU A 289 19.57 12.11 2.09
N ASP A 290 18.75 12.83 2.89
CA ASP A 290 18.93 12.94 4.33
C ASP A 290 18.94 11.56 5.02
N ALA A 291 18.07 10.64 4.60
CA ALA A 291 18.01 9.30 5.14
C ALA A 291 19.22 8.46 4.70
N GLY A 292 19.64 8.54 3.45
CA GLY A 292 20.82 7.87 2.91
C GLY A 292 22.10 8.32 3.64
N ASP A 293 22.31 9.62 3.76
CA ASP A 293 23.46 10.20 4.48
C ASP A 293 23.47 9.77 5.95
N ALA A 294 22.29 9.69 6.58
CA ALA A 294 22.19 9.22 7.95
C ALA A 294 22.56 7.73 8.08
N ILE A 295 22.18 6.88 7.10
CA ILE A 295 22.58 5.47 7.08
C ILE A 295 24.08 5.34 6.86
N ASP A 296 24.66 6.07 5.91
CA ASP A 296 26.10 6.05 5.65
C ASP A 296 26.90 6.46 6.90
N ALA A 297 26.45 7.53 7.57
CA ALA A 297 27.04 7.96 8.84
C ALA A 297 26.88 6.91 9.94
N ALA A 298 25.71 6.23 10.01
CA ALA A 298 25.47 5.15 10.97
C ALA A 298 26.41 3.96 10.75
N LEU A 299 26.61 3.56 9.49
CA LEU A 299 27.48 2.43 9.13
C LEU A 299 28.97 2.74 9.38
N ALA A 300 29.37 4.01 9.29
CA ALA A 300 30.73 4.48 9.54
C ALA A 300 30.99 4.84 11.01
N ALA A 301 29.95 4.98 11.84
CA ALA A 301 30.05 5.50 13.22
C ALA A 301 31.00 4.67 14.09
N PRO A 302 31.84 5.34 14.93
CA PRO A 302 32.87 4.66 15.71
C PRO A 302 32.35 3.93 16.95
N ASN A 303 31.13 4.24 17.40
CA ASN A 303 30.56 3.67 18.62
C ASN A 303 29.03 3.50 18.52
N LYS A 304 28.46 2.70 19.43
CA LYS A 304 27.05 2.37 19.47
C LYS A 304 26.13 3.59 19.61
N GLN A 305 26.50 4.54 20.47
CA GLN A 305 25.68 5.72 20.73
C GLN A 305 25.49 6.58 19.48
N LEU A 306 26.55 6.85 18.75
CA LEU A 306 26.50 7.60 17.49
C LEU A 306 25.76 6.81 16.41
N THR A 307 25.99 5.49 16.32
CA THR A 307 25.26 4.62 15.39
C THR A 307 23.74 4.72 15.62
N ILE A 308 23.30 4.61 16.87
CA ILE A 308 21.86 4.75 17.22
C ILE A 308 21.37 6.16 16.88
N ALA A 309 22.12 7.21 17.20
CA ALA A 309 21.72 8.59 16.92
C ALA A 309 21.49 8.84 15.41
N TYR A 310 22.31 8.24 14.55
CA TYR A 310 22.11 8.33 13.10
C TYR A 310 20.89 7.52 12.62
N TRP A 311 20.67 6.31 13.12
CA TRP A 311 19.45 5.55 12.81
C TRP A 311 18.17 6.25 13.32
N GLN A 312 18.26 7.02 14.40
CA GLN A 312 17.13 7.84 14.86
C GLN A 312 16.80 8.97 13.88
N LYS A 313 17.72 9.44 13.06
CA LYS A 313 17.40 10.37 11.96
C LYS A 313 16.55 9.70 10.89
N VAL A 314 16.67 8.37 10.72
CA VAL A 314 15.86 7.61 9.77
C VAL A 314 14.51 7.19 10.37
N PHE A 315 14.50 6.65 11.57
CA PHE A 315 13.31 6.02 12.17
C PHE A 315 12.68 6.78 13.34
N GLY A 316 13.26 7.94 13.71
CA GLY A 316 12.82 8.75 14.84
C GLY A 316 13.35 8.24 16.18
N SER A 317 13.03 8.98 17.25
CA SER A 317 13.49 8.70 18.62
C SER A 317 13.05 7.34 19.19
N SER A 318 12.06 6.69 18.56
CA SER A 318 11.61 5.35 18.94
C SER A 318 12.60 4.23 18.57
N PHE A 319 13.60 4.53 17.72
CA PHE A 319 14.65 3.57 17.39
C PHE A 319 15.62 3.44 18.56
N GLN A 320 15.73 2.23 19.08
CA GLN A 320 16.67 1.82 20.12
C GLN A 320 17.22 0.44 19.74
N ALA A 321 18.53 0.20 19.92
CA ALA A 321 19.20 -1.05 19.56
C ALA A 321 20.14 -1.51 20.70
#